data_8c1a4fe370be779590229211312dd3cb
#
_entry.id   8c1a4fe370be779590229211312dd3cb
#
_cell.length_a   1.000
_cell.length_b   1.000
_cell.length_c   1.000
_cell.angle_alpha   90.00
_cell.angle_beta   90.00
_cell.angle_gamma   90.00
#
_symmetry.space_group_name_H-M   'P 1'
#
loop_
_entity.id
_entity.type
_entity.pdbx_description
1 polymer ?
#
loop_
_entity_poly.entity_id
_entity_poly.type
_entity_poly.pdbx_seq_one_letter_code
_entity_poly.pdbx_strand_id
1 'polypeptide(L)'
;ADAIFGTDPDCDRLGVAVREKDGSFRLLTGNQIGCLMLYYILSCKKAQGKLPANGAVVKSIVSTELARAICKDFGVALFDTLTGFKFIGEKIQQFQDTGSHTFLFGFEESYGYLSSTFVRDKDGVNASLLIAEAACYYSTQGKTLCDVMAEIFQRYGYYLEHVESTTLPGIDGLK
;
A
#
# COMPACT_ATOMS: atom_id res chain seq x y z
N ALA A 1 -8.79 13.71 -17.22
CA ALA A 1 -8.14 13.31 -15.97
C ALA A 1 -7.10 12.23 -16.24
N ASP A 2 -5.99 12.20 -15.48
CA ASP A 2 -4.92 11.22 -15.64
C ASP A 2 -5.05 10.09 -14.62
N ALA A 3 -5.74 10.38 -13.51
CA ALA A 3 -6.15 9.41 -12.50
C ALA A 3 -7.53 9.74 -11.94
N ILE A 4 -8.23 8.72 -11.45
CA ILE A 4 -9.51 8.81 -10.77
C ILE A 4 -9.35 8.15 -9.41
N PHE A 5 -9.78 8.83 -8.36
CA PHE A 5 -9.78 8.34 -6.99
C PHE A 5 -11.21 8.15 -6.50
N GLY A 6 -11.48 7.04 -5.84
CA GLY A 6 -12.77 6.74 -5.23
C GLY A 6 -12.58 6.22 -3.82
N THR A 7 -13.32 6.77 -2.87
CA THR A 7 -13.37 6.28 -1.49
C THR A 7 -14.71 5.62 -1.20
N ASP A 8 -14.77 4.79 -0.19
CA ASP A 8 -16.01 4.32 0.40
C ASP A 8 -16.68 5.40 1.27
N PRO A 9 -17.91 5.18 1.76
CA PRO A 9 -18.68 6.24 2.43
C PRO A 9 -18.04 6.79 3.70
N ASP A 10 -17.28 5.98 4.45
CA ASP A 10 -16.56 6.39 5.66
C ASP A 10 -15.12 6.85 5.38
N CYS A 11 -14.73 6.84 4.08
CA CYS A 11 -13.47 7.39 3.59
C CYS A 11 -12.20 6.77 4.22
N ASP A 12 -12.28 5.49 4.59
CA ASP A 12 -11.11 4.78 5.14
C ASP A 12 -10.36 3.95 4.08
N ARG A 13 -10.95 3.71 2.90
CA ARG A 13 -10.36 2.99 1.76
C ARG A 13 -10.24 3.88 0.54
N LEU A 14 -9.31 3.48 -0.35
CA LEU A 14 -9.07 4.22 -1.59
C LEU A 14 -8.89 3.27 -2.77
N GLY A 15 -9.75 3.39 -3.77
CA GLY A 15 -9.56 2.82 -5.11
C GLY A 15 -8.96 3.83 -6.08
N VAL A 16 -8.15 3.36 -7.02
CA VAL A 16 -7.47 4.20 -8.02
C VAL A 16 -7.61 3.60 -9.41
N ALA A 17 -8.03 4.43 -10.36
CA ALA A 17 -7.93 4.12 -11.79
C ALA A 17 -6.96 5.10 -12.45
N VAL A 18 -6.10 4.59 -13.33
CA VAL A 18 -5.05 5.36 -14.00
C VAL A 18 -5.29 5.34 -15.51
N ARG A 19 -5.12 6.50 -16.16
CA ARG A 19 -5.23 6.58 -17.61
C ARG A 19 -4.04 5.87 -18.26
N GLU A 20 -4.34 4.96 -19.19
CA GLU A 20 -3.37 4.32 -20.08
C GLU A 20 -3.06 5.19 -21.31
N LYS A 21 -2.01 4.84 -22.04
CA LYS A 21 -1.56 5.59 -23.23
C LYS A 21 -2.59 5.59 -24.38
N ASP A 22 -3.46 4.60 -24.42
CA ASP A 22 -4.56 4.51 -25.40
C ASP A 22 -5.80 5.33 -24.99
N GLY A 23 -5.76 5.97 -23.81
CA GLY A 23 -6.84 6.78 -23.27
C GLY A 23 -7.84 6.00 -22.42
N SER A 24 -7.76 4.67 -22.36
CA SER A 24 -8.55 3.85 -21.44
C SER A 24 -8.13 4.07 -19.97
N PHE A 25 -8.95 3.60 -19.02
CA PHE A 25 -8.61 3.60 -17.61
C PHE A 25 -8.40 2.19 -17.10
N ARG A 26 -7.25 1.96 -16.46
CA ARG A 26 -6.95 0.73 -15.75
C ARG A 26 -7.25 0.90 -14.26
N LEU A 27 -8.12 0.06 -13.74
CA LEU A 27 -8.34 -0.05 -12.29
C LEU A 27 -7.19 -0.84 -11.66
N LEU A 28 -6.54 -0.25 -10.66
CA LEU A 28 -5.48 -0.90 -9.91
C LEU A 28 -6.07 -1.72 -8.75
N THR A 29 -5.47 -2.87 -8.46
CA THR A 29 -5.83 -3.65 -7.28
C THR A 29 -5.30 -3.00 -6.00
N GLY A 30 -5.88 -3.35 -4.83
CA GLY A 30 -5.40 -2.84 -3.55
C GLY A 30 -3.92 -3.16 -3.31
N ASN A 31 -3.48 -4.35 -3.71
CA ASN A 31 -2.06 -4.74 -3.64
C ASN A 31 -1.17 -3.87 -4.53
N GLN A 32 -1.59 -3.56 -5.76
CA GLN A 32 -0.82 -2.72 -6.67
C GLN A 32 -0.70 -1.28 -6.14
N ILE A 33 -1.80 -0.72 -5.65
CA ILE A 33 -1.80 0.62 -5.04
C ILE A 33 -0.88 0.65 -3.82
N GLY A 34 -0.97 -0.36 -2.93
CA GLY A 34 -0.10 -0.48 -1.76
C GLY A 34 1.38 -0.56 -2.13
N CYS A 35 1.73 -1.36 -3.13
CA CYS A 35 3.13 -1.47 -3.60
C CYS A 35 3.64 -0.20 -4.28
N LEU A 36 2.81 0.52 -5.04
CA LEU A 36 3.17 1.81 -5.63
C LEU A 36 3.48 2.86 -4.56
N MET A 37 2.60 3.00 -3.56
CA MET A 37 2.82 3.92 -2.44
C MET A 37 4.06 3.53 -1.63
N LEU A 38 4.21 2.26 -1.31
CA LEU A 38 5.38 1.73 -0.60
C LEU A 38 6.68 2.04 -1.33
N TYR A 39 6.74 1.73 -2.63
CA TYR A 39 7.92 1.98 -3.45
C TYR A 39 8.26 3.47 -3.54
N TYR A 40 7.23 4.31 -3.71
CA TYR A 40 7.37 5.75 -3.71
C TYR A 40 7.96 6.28 -2.38
N ILE A 41 7.35 5.91 -1.24
CA ILE A 41 7.81 6.33 0.09
C ILE A 41 9.28 5.95 0.31
N LEU A 42 9.63 4.68 0.06
CA LEU A 42 10.97 4.18 0.33
C LEU A 42 12.00 4.81 -0.61
N SER A 43 11.67 4.95 -1.89
CA SER A 43 12.54 5.58 -2.90
C SER A 43 12.83 7.04 -2.56
N CYS A 44 11.79 7.82 -2.25
CA CYS A 44 11.94 9.24 -1.92
C CYS A 44 12.72 9.44 -0.60
N LYS A 45 12.40 8.65 0.45
CA LYS A 45 13.14 8.73 1.72
C LYS A 45 14.62 8.34 1.55
N LYS A 46 14.90 7.31 0.76
CA LYS A 46 16.27 6.89 0.45
C LYS A 46 17.03 7.98 -0.31
N ALA A 47 16.43 8.56 -1.34
CA ALA A 47 17.05 9.63 -2.13
C ALA A 47 17.35 10.89 -1.30
N GLN A 48 16.51 11.17 -0.29
CA GLN A 48 16.70 12.30 0.63
C GLN A 48 17.65 11.99 1.81
N GLY A 49 18.17 10.77 1.95
CA GLY A 49 18.93 10.35 3.13
C GLY A 49 18.12 10.29 4.42
N LYS A 50 16.77 10.19 4.32
CA LYS A 50 15.83 10.19 5.44
C LYS A 50 15.20 8.83 5.72
N LEU A 51 15.68 7.76 5.09
CA LEU A 51 15.20 6.41 5.37
C LEU A 51 15.78 5.95 6.72
N PRO A 52 14.98 5.75 7.77
CA PRO A 52 15.50 5.37 9.08
C PRO A 52 16.04 3.93 9.04
N ALA A 53 17.15 3.71 9.74
CA ALA A 53 17.80 2.39 9.82
C ALA A 53 16.89 1.31 10.46
N ASN A 54 15.96 1.72 11.33
CA ASN A 54 14.96 0.87 11.96
C ASN A 54 13.56 1.01 11.32
N GLY A 55 13.48 1.41 10.05
CA GLY A 55 12.21 1.57 9.34
C GLY A 55 11.41 0.27 9.28
N ALA A 56 10.10 0.37 9.44
CA ALA A 56 9.19 -0.76 9.41
C ALA A 56 7.94 -0.51 8.56
N VAL A 57 7.55 -1.53 7.85
CA VAL A 57 6.30 -1.64 7.08
C VAL A 57 5.47 -2.77 7.68
N VAL A 58 4.16 -2.60 7.69
CA VAL A 58 3.24 -3.61 8.23
C VAL A 58 2.16 -3.91 7.20
N LYS A 59 1.87 -5.20 6.94
CA LYS A 59 0.78 -5.61 6.04
C LYS A 59 0.00 -6.78 6.61
N SER A 60 -1.22 -7.02 6.09
CA SER A 60 -1.93 -8.27 6.39
C SER A 60 -1.23 -9.48 5.73
N ILE A 61 -1.37 -10.66 6.33
CA ILE A 61 -0.78 -11.91 5.80
C ILE A 61 -1.28 -12.26 4.40
N VAL A 62 -2.46 -11.78 4.02
CA VAL A 62 -3.09 -12.03 2.72
C VAL A 62 -2.71 -10.97 1.68
N SER A 63 -2.03 -9.90 2.08
CA SER A 63 -1.51 -8.90 1.15
C SER A 63 -0.26 -9.42 0.43
N THR A 64 0.04 -8.83 -0.73
CA THR A 64 1.07 -9.29 -1.66
C THR A 64 2.47 -9.44 -1.06
N GLU A 65 3.18 -10.51 -1.42
CA GLU A 65 4.59 -10.71 -1.09
C GLU A 65 5.54 -9.81 -1.92
N LEU A 66 5.06 -9.13 -2.94
CA LEU A 66 5.82 -8.10 -3.64
C LEU A 66 6.32 -7.01 -2.67
N ALA A 67 5.52 -6.66 -1.65
CA ALA A 67 5.92 -5.74 -0.60
C ALA A 67 7.16 -6.21 0.15
N ARG A 68 7.30 -7.53 0.39
CA ARG A 68 8.48 -8.11 1.04
C ARG A 68 9.73 -7.97 0.18
N ALA A 69 9.59 -8.21 -1.13
CA ALA A 69 10.70 -8.03 -2.07
C ALA A 69 11.16 -6.56 -2.11
N ILE A 70 10.23 -5.62 -2.16
CA ILE A 70 10.52 -4.18 -2.11
C ILE A 70 11.23 -3.83 -0.79
N CYS A 71 10.66 -4.18 0.36
CA CYS A 71 11.24 -3.86 1.67
C CYS A 71 12.66 -4.42 1.83
N LYS A 72 12.90 -5.65 1.36
CA LYS A 72 14.22 -6.30 1.40
C LYS A 72 15.27 -5.50 0.62
N ASP A 73 14.93 -5.00 -0.55
CA ASP A 73 15.85 -4.19 -1.38
C ASP A 73 16.22 -2.84 -0.74
N PHE A 74 15.28 -2.27 0.01
CA PHE A 74 15.51 -1.01 0.74
C PHE A 74 16.11 -1.22 2.14
N GLY A 75 16.27 -2.46 2.62
CA GLY A 75 16.75 -2.75 3.97
C GLY A 75 15.75 -2.38 5.07
N VAL A 76 14.46 -2.41 4.77
CA VAL A 76 13.36 -2.07 5.69
C VAL A 76 12.71 -3.34 6.23
N ALA A 77 12.42 -3.36 7.52
CA ALA A 77 11.72 -4.48 8.13
C ALA A 77 10.27 -4.56 7.64
N LEU A 78 9.77 -5.78 7.37
CA LEU A 78 8.37 -6.02 7.06
C LEU A 78 7.75 -6.96 8.10
N PHE A 79 6.61 -6.56 8.63
CA PHE A 79 5.82 -7.34 9.59
C PHE A 79 4.49 -7.74 8.97
N ASP A 80 4.16 -9.03 9.11
CA ASP A 80 2.85 -9.56 8.75
C ASP A 80 1.94 -9.56 9.98
N THR A 81 0.67 -9.21 9.79
CA THR A 81 -0.37 -9.27 10.81
C THR A 81 -1.55 -10.11 10.31
N LEU A 82 -2.43 -10.51 11.19
CA LEU A 82 -3.73 -11.05 10.80
C LEU A 82 -4.53 -9.97 10.04
N THR A 83 -5.53 -10.41 9.28
CA THR A 83 -6.45 -9.52 8.57
C THR A 83 -7.24 -8.65 9.54
N GLY A 84 -7.30 -7.38 9.25
CA GLY A 84 -7.94 -6.35 10.06
C GLY A 84 -6.96 -5.28 10.51
N PHE A 85 -7.25 -4.04 10.12
CA PHE A 85 -6.33 -2.92 10.31
C PHE A 85 -5.98 -2.63 11.78
N LYS A 86 -6.84 -3.07 12.72
CA LYS A 86 -6.54 -3.02 14.16
C LYS A 86 -5.20 -3.65 14.53
N PHE A 87 -4.81 -4.75 13.86
CA PHE A 87 -3.53 -5.41 14.11
C PHE A 87 -2.34 -4.61 13.57
N ILE A 88 -2.54 -3.86 12.47
CA ILE A 88 -1.55 -2.87 12.02
C ILE A 88 -1.44 -1.74 13.04
N GLY A 89 -2.57 -1.24 13.55
CA GLY A 89 -2.63 -0.24 14.61
C GLY A 89 -1.93 -0.69 15.90
N GLU A 90 -2.11 -1.95 16.31
CA GLU A 90 -1.40 -2.56 17.45
C GLU A 90 0.12 -2.57 17.23
N LYS A 91 0.59 -2.90 16.02
CA LYS A 91 2.02 -2.86 15.69
C LYS A 91 2.58 -1.44 15.76
N ILE A 92 1.86 -0.45 15.26
CA ILE A 92 2.26 0.95 15.38
C ILE A 92 2.41 1.34 16.86
N GLN A 93 1.44 0.98 17.69
CA GLN A 93 1.49 1.25 19.14
C GLN A 93 2.68 0.54 19.78
N GLN A 94 2.90 -0.73 19.48
CA GLN A 94 4.05 -1.48 19.98
C GLN A 94 5.39 -0.82 19.60
N PHE A 95 5.53 -0.33 18.37
CA PHE A 95 6.75 0.36 17.95
C PHE A 95 6.96 1.67 18.72
N GLN A 96 5.90 2.42 19.00
CA GLN A 96 5.99 3.65 19.78
C GLN A 96 6.35 3.38 21.24
N ASP A 97 5.73 2.38 21.86
CA ASP A 97 5.96 2.05 23.27
C ASP A 97 7.38 1.53 23.52
N THR A 98 7.92 0.79 22.57
CA THR A 98 9.24 0.17 22.69
C THR A 98 10.37 0.97 22.07
N GLY A 99 10.09 1.93 21.20
CA GLY A 99 11.10 2.61 20.38
C GLY A 99 11.83 1.69 19.40
N SER A 100 11.34 0.46 19.18
CA SER A 100 12.05 -0.57 18.41
C SER A 100 12.13 -0.24 16.91
N HIS A 101 11.07 0.31 16.35
CA HIS A 101 10.98 0.60 14.92
C HIS A 101 10.30 1.94 14.65
N THR A 102 10.61 2.52 13.49
CA THR A 102 9.92 3.68 12.93
C THR A 102 8.92 3.21 11.88
N PHE A 103 7.63 3.34 12.15
CA PHE A 103 6.58 3.01 11.19
C PHE A 103 6.67 3.91 9.96
N LEU A 104 6.67 3.32 8.77
CA LEU A 104 6.74 4.03 7.49
C LEU A 104 5.45 3.94 6.70
N PHE A 105 4.85 2.74 6.66
CA PHE A 105 3.66 2.46 5.87
C PHE A 105 3.00 1.15 6.33
N GLY A 106 1.68 1.11 6.24
CA GLY A 106 0.90 -0.11 6.45
C GLY A 106 -0.26 -0.20 5.47
N PHE A 107 -0.61 -1.43 5.05
CA PHE A 107 -1.70 -1.63 4.10
C PHE A 107 -2.32 -3.02 4.16
N GLU A 108 -3.52 -3.11 3.63
CA GLU A 108 -4.26 -4.33 3.34
C GLU A 108 -4.68 -4.39 1.87
N GLU A 109 -4.80 -5.58 1.31
CA GLU A 109 -5.24 -5.80 -0.07
C GLU A 109 -6.65 -5.27 -0.35
N SER A 110 -7.44 -5.09 0.71
CA SER A 110 -8.81 -4.56 0.68
C SER A 110 -8.88 -3.03 0.59
N TYR A 111 -7.87 -2.42 -0.02
CA TYR A 111 -7.78 -0.97 -0.28
C TYR A 111 -7.58 -0.07 0.95
N GLY A 112 -7.15 -0.63 2.08
CA GLY A 112 -6.83 0.11 3.29
C GLY A 112 -5.35 0.47 3.38
N TYR A 113 -5.02 1.74 3.63
CA TYR A 113 -3.65 2.25 3.67
C TYR A 113 -3.46 3.26 4.79
N LEU A 114 -2.23 3.30 5.33
CA LEU A 114 -1.83 4.30 6.33
C LEU A 114 -0.33 4.62 6.18
N SER A 115 0.02 5.89 6.06
CA SER A 115 1.42 6.36 5.99
C SER A 115 1.83 7.26 7.14
N SER A 116 1.03 7.31 8.20
CA SER A 116 1.23 8.18 9.37
C SER A 116 0.99 7.46 10.67
N THR A 117 1.29 8.10 11.79
CA THR A 117 1.08 7.56 13.13
C THR A 117 0.10 8.38 13.97
N PHE A 118 -0.58 9.38 13.38
CA PHE A 118 -1.54 10.21 14.10
C PHE A 118 -2.92 9.54 14.25
N VAL A 119 -3.21 8.55 13.41
CA VAL A 119 -4.36 7.63 13.56
C VAL A 119 -3.90 6.18 13.64
N ARG A 120 -4.80 5.27 14.03
CA ARG A 120 -4.54 3.83 14.19
C ARG A 120 -5.39 2.96 13.28
N ASP A 121 -6.04 3.57 12.31
CA ASP A 121 -6.84 2.90 11.31
C ASP A 121 -6.50 3.43 9.91
N LYS A 122 -7.07 2.82 8.89
CA LYS A 122 -6.98 3.20 7.48
C LYS A 122 -7.37 4.66 7.29
N ASP A 123 -6.67 5.34 6.41
CA ASP A 123 -6.92 6.75 6.11
C ASP A 123 -6.93 6.99 4.60
N GLY A 124 -8.13 6.99 4.02
CA GLY A 124 -8.33 7.21 2.58
C GLY A 124 -7.97 8.62 2.13
N VAL A 125 -8.08 9.62 3.01
CA VAL A 125 -7.68 11.01 2.72
C VAL A 125 -6.15 11.09 2.60
N ASN A 126 -5.43 10.57 3.59
CA ASN A 126 -3.97 10.49 3.56
C ASN A 126 -3.47 9.67 2.36
N ALA A 127 -4.10 8.53 2.09
CA ALA A 127 -3.76 7.68 0.94
C ALA A 127 -4.00 8.40 -0.40
N SER A 128 -5.09 9.17 -0.52
CA SER A 128 -5.39 9.97 -1.72
C SER A 128 -4.32 11.02 -1.98
N LEU A 129 -3.89 11.73 -0.94
CA LEU A 129 -2.81 12.71 -1.04
C LEU A 129 -1.50 12.03 -1.46
N LEU A 130 -1.14 10.92 -0.83
CA LEU A 130 0.09 10.20 -1.10
C LEU A 130 0.17 9.65 -2.53
N ILE A 131 -0.91 9.03 -3.03
CA ILE A 131 -0.90 8.48 -4.41
C ILE A 131 -0.96 9.60 -5.46
N ALA A 132 -1.62 10.73 -5.17
CA ALA A 132 -1.60 11.89 -6.03
C ALA A 132 -0.19 12.50 -6.10
N GLU A 133 0.50 12.63 -4.97
CA GLU A 133 1.90 13.08 -4.90
C GLU A 133 2.81 12.14 -5.71
N ALA A 134 2.66 10.82 -5.55
CA ALA A 134 3.41 9.83 -6.32
C ALA A 134 3.13 9.97 -7.84
N ALA A 135 1.86 10.13 -8.25
CA ALA A 135 1.49 10.33 -9.65
C ALA A 135 2.13 11.60 -10.23
N CYS A 136 2.07 12.71 -9.49
CA CYS A 136 2.73 13.96 -9.88
C CYS A 136 4.26 13.79 -9.98
N TYR A 137 4.89 13.16 -9.01
CA TYR A 137 6.33 12.93 -9.00
C TYR A 137 6.78 12.11 -10.22
N TYR A 138 6.09 11.00 -10.52
CA TYR A 138 6.44 10.19 -11.68
C TYR A 138 6.08 10.85 -13.02
N SER A 139 5.04 11.67 -13.06
CA SER A 139 4.69 12.44 -14.27
C SER A 139 5.78 13.42 -14.67
N THR A 140 6.54 14.00 -13.71
CA THR A 140 7.71 14.85 -14.03
C THR A 140 8.84 14.06 -14.71
N GLN A 141 8.80 12.74 -14.63
CA GLN A 141 9.74 11.81 -15.27
C GLN A 141 9.15 11.19 -16.56
N GLY A 142 7.99 11.65 -17.01
CA GLY A 142 7.29 11.14 -18.19
C GLY A 142 6.65 9.75 -17.99
N LYS A 143 6.36 9.35 -16.74
CA LYS A 143 5.81 8.05 -16.39
C LYS A 143 4.42 8.16 -15.79
N THR A 144 3.56 7.23 -16.13
CA THR A 144 2.30 6.96 -15.42
C THR A 144 2.54 6.01 -14.25
N LEU A 145 1.57 5.90 -13.34
CA LEU A 145 1.63 4.88 -12.27
C LEU A 145 1.64 3.44 -12.84
N CYS A 146 1.03 3.22 -14.02
CA CYS A 146 1.09 1.93 -14.71
C CYS A 146 2.51 1.63 -15.22
N ASP A 147 3.22 2.62 -15.75
CA ASP A 147 4.63 2.46 -16.15
C ASP A 147 5.50 2.12 -14.92
N VAL A 148 5.28 2.79 -13.79
CA VAL A 148 6.00 2.50 -12.54
C VAL A 148 5.69 1.10 -12.02
N MET A 149 4.43 0.66 -12.09
CA MET A 149 4.07 -0.71 -11.69
C MET A 149 4.78 -1.76 -12.57
N ALA A 150 4.89 -1.51 -13.88
CA ALA A 150 5.64 -2.37 -14.78
C ALA A 150 7.15 -2.41 -14.43
N GLU A 151 7.76 -1.28 -14.06
CA GLU A 151 9.16 -1.23 -13.59
C GLU A 151 9.35 -2.00 -12.28
N ILE A 152 8.40 -1.91 -11.34
CA ILE A 152 8.42 -2.68 -10.10
C ILE A 152 8.40 -4.19 -10.41
N PHE A 153 7.52 -4.64 -11.32
CA PHE A 153 7.47 -6.04 -11.74
C PHE A 153 8.74 -6.48 -12.46
N GLN A 154 9.34 -5.65 -13.30
CA GLN A 154 10.63 -5.97 -13.95
C GLN A 154 11.76 -6.12 -12.93
N ARG A 155 11.73 -5.33 -11.86
CA ARG A 155 12.79 -5.34 -10.84
C ARG A 155 12.66 -6.48 -9.83
N TYR A 156 11.44 -6.80 -9.39
CA TYR A 156 11.20 -7.72 -8.28
C TYR A 156 10.53 -9.02 -8.69
N GLY A 157 10.10 -9.15 -9.92
CA GLY A 157 9.30 -10.27 -10.42
C GLY A 157 7.81 -9.93 -10.50
N TYR A 158 7.09 -10.73 -11.27
CA TYR A 158 5.65 -10.58 -11.45
C TYR A 158 4.90 -11.34 -10.35
N TYR A 159 4.11 -10.60 -9.57
CA TYR A 159 3.25 -11.15 -8.51
C TYR A 159 1.80 -11.05 -8.96
N LEU A 160 1.11 -12.17 -8.96
CA LEU A 160 -0.31 -12.27 -9.29
C LEU A 160 -1.02 -12.94 -8.11
N GLU A 161 -1.85 -12.17 -7.43
CA GLU A 161 -2.71 -12.67 -6.37
C GLU A 161 -4.11 -12.91 -6.92
N HIS A 162 -4.76 -13.96 -6.43
CA HIS A 162 -6.16 -14.26 -6.68
C HIS A 162 -6.90 -14.41 -5.36
N VAL A 163 -8.08 -13.82 -5.26
CA VAL A 163 -8.94 -13.92 -4.08
C VAL A 163 -10.19 -14.69 -4.50
N GLU A 164 -10.39 -15.85 -3.87
CA GLU A 164 -11.64 -16.59 -3.96
C GLU A 164 -12.52 -16.26 -2.75
N SER A 165 -13.75 -15.82 -3.01
CA SER A 165 -14.71 -15.50 -1.95
C SER A 165 -15.88 -16.44 -2.03
N THR A 166 -16.14 -17.14 -0.92
CA THR A 166 -17.32 -18.02 -0.79
C THR A 166 -18.24 -17.47 0.31
N THR A 167 -19.46 -17.15 -0.06
CA THR A 167 -20.48 -16.73 0.92
C THR A 167 -21.36 -17.95 1.27
N LEU A 168 -21.33 -18.33 2.52
CA LEU A 168 -22.20 -19.37 3.07
C LEU A 168 -23.41 -18.70 3.75
N PRO A 169 -24.63 -18.82 3.19
CA PRO A 169 -25.80 -18.13 3.74
C PRO A 169 -26.35 -18.84 4.98
N GLY A 170 -26.98 -18.07 5.87
CA GLY A 170 -27.72 -18.59 7.01
C GLY A 170 -26.87 -19.07 8.18
N ILE A 171 -27.53 -19.73 9.14
CA ILE A 171 -26.93 -20.21 10.39
C ILE A 171 -25.85 -21.29 10.13
N ASP A 172 -25.97 -22.07 9.06
CA ASP A 172 -25.00 -23.12 8.72
C ASP A 172 -23.65 -22.52 8.23
N GLY A 173 -23.64 -21.29 7.75
CA GLY A 173 -22.44 -20.56 7.40
C GLY A 173 -21.66 -20.04 8.62
N LEU A 174 -22.25 -20.10 9.81
CA LEU A 174 -21.63 -19.66 11.07
C LEU A 174 -20.94 -20.80 11.84
N LYS A 175 -21.07 -22.04 11.38
CA LYS A 175 -20.40 -23.24 11.96
C LYS A 175 -19.05 -23.48 11.31
#